data_38f6a056d22572606848ef83723c23f1
#
_entry.id   38f6a056d22572606848ef83723c23f1
#
_cell.length_a   1.000
_cell.length_b   1.000
_cell.length_c   1.000
_cell.angle_alpha   90.00
_cell.angle_beta   90.00
_cell.angle_gamma   90.00
#
_symmetry.space_group_name_H-M   'P 1'
#
loop_
_entity.id
_entity.type
_entity.pdbx_description
1 polymer ?
#
loop_
_entity_poly.entity_id
_entity_poly.type
_entity_poly.pdbx_seq_one_letter_code
_entity_poly.pdbx_strand_id
1 'polypeptide(L)'
;FTIFFQLTKGYPNLELGLYITELFYVELLPWMWVTVLAFFIQVLSPNKYMGMLITSAYLISTLVMSQLGVEHNMWTFGNAPQVLYSDLNGYGWFLTGFNWYMLYWGALSLALSVIGYGLWQRGPESKLKDRFKLLGYQMGSTGKGLLAASLIVFIATGGYIHYNTKVLNEFT
;
A
#
# COMPACT_ATOMS: atom_id res chain seq x y z
N PHE A 1 -3.96 20.28 -15.35
CA PHE A 1 -3.99 21.62 -14.76
C PHE A 1 -2.57 22.21 -14.65
N THR A 2 -1.61 21.51 -14.05
CA THR A 2 -0.22 21.96 -13.84
C THR A 2 0.48 22.33 -15.16
N ILE A 3 0.39 21.50 -16.19
CA ILE A 3 0.96 21.77 -17.53
C ILE A 3 0.36 23.04 -18.13
N PHE A 4 -0.95 23.22 -18.04
CA PHE A 4 -1.61 24.43 -18.54
C PHE A 4 -1.10 25.67 -17.82
N PHE A 5 -1.00 25.63 -16.49
CA PHE A 5 -0.49 26.74 -15.70
C PHE A 5 0.97 27.05 -16.01
N GLN A 6 1.79 26.04 -16.22
CA GLN A 6 3.20 26.19 -16.58
C GLN A 6 3.38 26.90 -17.94
N LEU A 7 2.58 26.47 -18.94
CA LEU A 7 2.58 27.12 -20.27
C LEU A 7 2.12 28.59 -20.20
N THR A 8 1.11 28.90 -19.39
CA THR A 8 0.65 30.30 -19.21
C THR A 8 1.68 31.20 -18.53
N LYS A 9 2.61 30.60 -17.76
CA LYS A 9 3.73 31.31 -17.12
C LYS A 9 4.98 31.42 -18.02
N GLY A 10 4.89 30.94 -19.26
CA GLY A 10 5.98 31.02 -20.23
C GLY A 10 7.07 29.96 -20.10
N TYR A 11 6.80 28.86 -19.38
CA TYR A 11 7.72 27.72 -19.28
C TYR A 11 7.34 26.63 -20.30
N PRO A 12 7.98 26.58 -21.47
CA PRO A 12 7.64 25.59 -22.51
C PRO A 12 8.29 24.22 -22.30
N ASN A 13 9.26 24.12 -21.38
CA ASN A 13 9.96 22.86 -21.13
C ASN A 13 9.12 21.95 -20.23
N LEU A 14 8.40 21.01 -20.86
CA LEU A 14 7.51 20.06 -20.18
C LEU A 14 8.22 18.73 -19.92
N GLU A 15 8.55 18.46 -18.69
CA GLU A 15 9.15 17.18 -18.25
C GLU A 15 8.06 16.15 -17.97
N LEU A 16 7.41 15.63 -19.02
CA LEU A 16 6.29 14.69 -18.90
C LEU A 16 6.65 13.44 -18.10
N GLY A 17 7.89 12.95 -18.25
CA GLY A 17 8.37 11.79 -17.48
C GLY A 17 8.36 12.05 -15.96
N LEU A 18 8.78 13.25 -15.54
CA LEU A 18 8.77 13.66 -14.15
C LEU A 18 7.33 13.71 -13.59
N TYR A 19 6.40 14.35 -14.33
CA TYR A 19 4.99 14.42 -13.93
C TYR A 19 4.35 13.03 -13.78
N ILE A 20 4.65 12.11 -14.72
CA ILE A 20 4.10 10.76 -14.66
C ILE A 20 4.68 10.02 -13.45
N THR A 21 5.98 10.11 -13.21
CA THR A 21 6.63 9.43 -12.07
C THR A 21 6.10 9.99 -10.75
N GLU A 22 6.05 11.31 -10.59
CA GLU A 22 5.55 11.93 -9.36
C GLU A 22 4.10 11.55 -9.09
N LEU A 23 3.22 11.76 -10.07
CA LEU A 23 1.78 11.56 -9.88
C LEU A 23 1.40 10.08 -9.72
N PHE A 24 1.90 9.19 -10.60
CA PHE A 24 1.44 7.80 -10.61
C PHE A 24 2.27 6.87 -9.73
N TYR A 25 3.56 7.12 -9.62
CA TYR A 25 4.43 6.24 -8.87
C TYR A 25 4.59 6.72 -7.41
N VAL A 26 4.95 7.97 -7.20
CA VAL A 26 5.21 8.46 -5.85
C VAL A 26 3.91 8.74 -5.10
N GLU A 27 2.94 9.41 -5.72
CA GLU A 27 1.70 9.81 -5.05
C GLU A 27 0.60 8.74 -5.13
N LEU A 28 0.30 8.21 -6.31
CA LEU A 28 -0.86 7.34 -6.49
C LEU A 28 -0.63 5.92 -5.95
N LEU A 29 0.57 5.36 -6.08
CA LEU A 29 0.84 3.97 -5.72
C LEU A 29 0.56 3.66 -4.23
N PRO A 30 0.97 4.49 -3.25
CA PRO A 30 0.60 4.32 -1.86
C PRO A 30 -0.92 4.25 -1.63
N TRP A 31 -1.68 5.13 -2.30
CA TRP A 31 -3.13 5.14 -2.22
C TRP A 31 -3.79 3.91 -2.84
N MET A 32 -3.18 3.35 -3.89
CA MET A 32 -3.65 2.06 -4.45
C MET A 32 -3.56 0.94 -3.40
N TRP A 33 -2.48 0.89 -2.62
CA TRP A 33 -2.35 -0.10 -1.55
C TRP A 33 -3.42 0.11 -0.46
N VAL A 34 -3.63 1.33 -0.01
CA VAL A 34 -4.69 1.67 0.95
C VAL A 34 -6.08 1.30 0.41
N THR A 35 -6.30 1.46 -0.90
CA THR A 35 -7.57 1.04 -1.54
C THR A 35 -7.76 -0.47 -1.47
N VAL A 36 -6.71 -1.27 -1.66
CA VAL A 36 -6.77 -2.74 -1.49
C VAL A 36 -7.14 -3.10 -0.05
N LEU A 37 -6.55 -2.43 0.94
CA LEU A 37 -6.91 -2.62 2.34
C LEU A 37 -8.40 -2.29 2.59
N ALA A 38 -8.89 -1.18 2.04
CA ALA A 38 -10.29 -0.79 2.15
C ALA A 38 -11.24 -1.85 1.55
N PHE A 39 -10.91 -2.38 0.37
CA PHE A 39 -11.66 -3.49 -0.23
C PHE A 39 -11.63 -4.74 0.64
N PHE A 40 -10.48 -5.09 1.20
CA PHE A 40 -10.36 -6.25 2.07
C PHE A 40 -11.20 -6.10 3.35
N ILE A 41 -11.17 -4.93 3.99
CA ILE A 41 -12.03 -4.61 5.13
C ILE A 41 -13.52 -4.74 4.74
N GLN A 42 -13.88 -4.27 3.56
CA GLN A 42 -15.26 -4.36 3.06
C GLN A 42 -15.70 -5.82 2.84
N VAL A 43 -14.82 -6.69 2.34
CA VAL A 43 -15.09 -8.13 2.19
C VAL A 43 -15.31 -8.81 3.54
N LEU A 44 -14.59 -8.41 4.59
CA LEU A 44 -14.74 -8.97 5.93
C LEU A 44 -15.97 -8.43 6.67
N SER A 45 -16.44 -7.25 6.30
CA SER A 45 -17.50 -6.56 7.03
C SER A 45 -18.88 -7.22 6.80
N PRO A 46 -19.74 -7.26 7.83
CA PRO A 46 -21.08 -7.84 7.73
C PRO A 46 -22.01 -7.00 6.83
N ASN A 47 -21.76 -5.71 6.71
CA ASN A 47 -22.49 -4.79 5.84
C ASN A 47 -21.58 -3.64 5.38
N LYS A 48 -22.03 -2.94 4.31
CA LYS A 48 -21.27 -1.84 3.70
C LYS A 48 -20.95 -0.69 4.66
N TYR A 49 -21.83 -0.39 5.60
CA TYR A 49 -21.66 0.73 6.53
C TYR A 49 -20.57 0.46 7.56
N MET A 50 -20.51 -0.78 8.07
CA MET A 50 -19.43 -1.19 8.98
C MET A 50 -18.07 -1.17 8.29
N GLY A 51 -17.99 -1.64 7.03
CA GLY A 51 -16.74 -1.57 6.27
C GLY A 51 -16.27 -0.13 6.05
N MET A 52 -17.18 0.78 5.68
CA MET A 52 -16.89 2.20 5.53
C MET A 52 -16.43 2.83 6.86
N LEU A 53 -17.13 2.52 7.96
CA LEU A 53 -16.80 3.03 9.30
C LEU A 53 -15.41 2.58 9.74
N ILE A 54 -15.08 1.29 9.59
CA ILE A 54 -13.78 0.73 9.96
C ILE A 54 -12.67 1.36 9.12
N THR A 55 -12.89 1.48 7.79
CA THR A 55 -11.91 2.12 6.90
C THR A 55 -11.69 3.59 7.25
N SER A 56 -12.75 4.33 7.52
CA SER A 56 -12.65 5.74 7.93
C SER A 56 -11.95 5.89 9.28
N ALA A 57 -12.29 5.03 10.25
CA ALA A 57 -11.62 5.01 11.55
C ALA A 57 -10.13 4.70 11.42
N TYR A 58 -9.77 3.77 10.53
CA TYR A 58 -8.36 3.47 10.22
C TYR A 58 -7.65 4.72 9.66
N LEU A 59 -8.22 5.38 8.65
CA LEU A 59 -7.63 6.59 8.06
C LEU A 59 -7.47 7.72 9.08
N ILE A 60 -8.46 7.91 9.95
CA ILE A 60 -8.35 8.90 11.02
C ILE A 60 -7.25 8.51 12.02
N SER A 61 -7.15 7.22 12.36
CA SER A 61 -6.11 6.74 13.29
C SER A 61 -4.70 6.97 12.76
N THR A 62 -4.47 6.87 11.45
CA THR A 62 -3.14 7.16 10.86
C THR A 62 -2.72 8.61 11.06
N LEU A 63 -3.67 9.56 10.99
CA LEU A 63 -3.42 10.98 11.25
C LEU A 63 -3.06 11.21 12.74
N VAL A 64 -3.75 10.51 13.64
CA VAL A 64 -3.48 10.62 15.08
C VAL A 64 -2.15 9.97 15.44
N MET A 65 -1.79 8.82 14.84
CA MET A 65 -0.53 8.13 15.09
C MET A 65 0.68 9.02 14.75
N SER A 66 0.62 9.76 13.65
CA SER A 66 1.67 10.71 13.29
C SER A 66 1.86 11.82 14.33
N GLN A 67 0.78 12.27 14.96
CA GLN A 67 0.81 13.28 16.04
C GLN A 67 1.38 12.72 17.35
N LEU A 68 1.24 11.40 17.57
CA LEU A 68 1.75 10.71 18.76
C LEU A 68 3.22 10.28 18.63
N GLY A 69 3.91 10.68 17.55
CA GLY A 69 5.33 10.34 17.32
C GLY A 69 5.57 8.90 16.86
N VAL A 70 4.53 8.20 16.40
CA VAL A 70 4.69 6.89 15.75
C VAL A 70 5.05 7.12 14.29
N GLU A 71 6.34 7.36 14.04
CA GLU A 71 6.84 7.80 12.72
C GLU A 71 7.31 6.64 11.82
N HIS A 72 7.34 5.40 12.35
CA HIS A 72 7.88 4.29 11.58
C HIS A 72 6.91 3.85 10.47
N ASN A 73 7.34 4.00 9.23
CA ASN A 73 6.53 3.75 8.02
C ASN A 73 5.98 2.31 7.90
N MET A 74 6.54 1.33 8.61
CA MET A 74 6.03 -0.06 8.63
C MET A 74 4.76 -0.23 9.48
N TRP A 75 4.36 0.76 10.30
CA TRP A 75 3.14 0.68 11.10
C TRP A 75 1.90 1.20 10.39
N THR A 76 2.09 1.99 9.34
CA THR A 76 0.99 2.60 8.58
C THR A 76 0.94 1.99 7.19
N PHE A 77 -0.16 1.30 6.87
CA PHE A 77 -0.32 0.60 5.59
C PHE A 77 -0.22 1.55 4.40
N GLY A 78 0.62 1.19 3.44
CA GLY A 78 0.88 2.01 2.26
C GLY A 78 1.85 3.16 2.48
N ASN A 79 2.34 3.39 3.71
CA ASN A 79 3.26 4.48 3.97
C ASN A 79 4.69 4.16 3.56
N ALA A 80 5.44 5.19 3.18
CA ALA A 80 6.84 5.10 2.77
C ALA A 80 7.59 6.38 3.16
N PRO A 81 8.94 6.36 3.18
CA PRO A 81 9.73 7.57 3.34
C PRO A 81 9.41 8.60 2.26
N GLN A 82 9.44 9.88 2.64
CA GLN A 82 9.20 10.96 1.70
C GLN A 82 10.23 10.95 0.58
N VAL A 83 9.75 11.15 -0.64
CA VAL A 83 10.57 11.28 -1.83
C VAL A 83 10.69 12.74 -2.17
N LEU A 84 11.91 13.28 -2.12
CA LEU A 84 12.18 14.67 -2.48
C LEU A 84 12.87 14.71 -3.84
N TYR A 85 12.32 15.50 -4.75
CA TYR A 85 12.93 15.78 -6.04
C TYR A 85 13.81 17.01 -5.96
N SER A 86 14.97 16.95 -6.61
CA SER A 86 15.88 18.07 -6.77
C SER A 86 16.33 18.17 -8.22
N ASP A 87 16.29 19.36 -8.78
CA ASP A 87 16.74 19.62 -10.16
C ASP A 87 18.20 19.23 -10.43
N LEU A 88 19.04 19.18 -9.37
CA LEU A 88 20.46 18.81 -9.49
C LEU A 88 20.69 17.30 -9.44
N ASN A 89 19.88 16.53 -8.71
CA ASN A 89 20.13 15.12 -8.44
C ASN A 89 18.90 14.21 -8.70
N GLY A 90 17.84 14.78 -9.26
CA GLY A 90 16.57 14.06 -9.43
C GLY A 90 16.03 13.57 -8.09
N TYR A 91 15.58 12.32 -8.04
CA TYR A 91 15.12 11.69 -6.79
C TYR A 91 16.26 11.10 -5.93
N GLY A 92 17.47 10.97 -6.50
CA GLY A 92 18.62 10.42 -5.80
C GLY A 92 18.33 9.09 -5.09
N TRP A 93 18.77 8.95 -3.85
CA TRP A 93 18.58 7.75 -3.02
C TRP A 93 17.17 7.60 -2.45
N PHE A 94 16.33 8.63 -2.50
CA PHE A 94 14.98 8.59 -1.92
C PHE A 94 14.11 7.52 -2.57
N LEU A 95 14.20 7.33 -3.89
CA LEU A 95 13.46 6.27 -4.60
C LEU A 95 13.86 4.87 -4.14
N THR A 96 15.11 4.64 -3.75
CA THR A 96 15.54 3.32 -3.30
C THR A 96 14.80 2.91 -2.02
N GLY A 97 14.74 3.80 -1.03
CA GLY A 97 13.96 3.56 0.17
C GLY A 97 12.48 3.38 -0.13
N PHE A 98 11.90 4.29 -0.90
CA PHE A 98 10.51 4.23 -1.33
C PHE A 98 10.17 2.90 -2.02
N ASN A 99 11.00 2.42 -2.96
CA ASN A 99 10.79 1.17 -3.69
C ASN A 99 10.70 -0.05 -2.77
N TRP A 100 11.55 -0.13 -1.74
CA TRP A 100 11.51 -1.22 -0.78
C TRP A 100 10.20 -1.24 0.01
N TYR A 101 9.72 -0.05 0.46
CA TYR A 101 8.43 0.05 1.13
C TYR A 101 7.25 -0.25 0.20
N MET A 102 7.31 0.19 -1.07
CA MET A 102 6.26 -0.11 -2.04
C MET A 102 6.20 -1.59 -2.39
N LEU A 103 7.36 -2.28 -2.47
CA LEU A 103 7.41 -3.71 -2.65
C LEU A 103 6.83 -4.46 -1.43
N TYR A 104 7.19 -4.03 -0.22
CA TYR A 104 6.66 -4.58 1.03
C TYR A 104 5.14 -4.48 1.11
N TRP A 105 4.59 -3.28 0.91
CA TRP A 105 3.15 -3.06 0.92
C TRP A 105 2.43 -3.71 -0.26
N GLY A 106 3.07 -3.75 -1.43
CA GLY A 106 2.56 -4.44 -2.62
C GLY A 106 2.42 -5.94 -2.41
N ALA A 107 3.41 -6.57 -1.80
CA ALA A 107 3.35 -7.99 -1.46
C ALA A 107 2.22 -8.28 -0.46
N LEU A 108 2.07 -7.46 0.58
CA LEU A 108 0.95 -7.61 1.53
C LEU A 108 -0.40 -7.35 0.85
N SER A 109 -0.51 -6.32 -0.01
CA SER A 109 -1.72 -6.02 -0.77
C SER A 109 -2.12 -7.18 -1.69
N LEU A 110 -1.15 -7.83 -2.34
CA LEU A 110 -1.39 -9.02 -3.14
C LEU A 110 -1.92 -10.18 -2.27
N ALA A 111 -1.32 -10.42 -1.11
CA ALA A 111 -1.82 -11.43 -0.17
C ALA A 111 -3.27 -11.14 0.26
N LEU A 112 -3.57 -9.89 0.66
CA LEU A 112 -4.92 -9.46 1.03
C LEU A 112 -5.91 -9.60 -0.12
N SER A 113 -5.50 -9.28 -1.36
CA SER A 113 -6.34 -9.44 -2.55
C SER A 113 -6.69 -10.90 -2.81
N VAL A 114 -5.74 -11.82 -2.68
CA VAL A 114 -5.96 -13.26 -2.86
C VAL A 114 -6.87 -13.82 -1.77
N ILE A 115 -6.65 -13.43 -0.51
CA ILE A 115 -7.52 -13.83 0.61
C ILE A 115 -8.91 -13.22 0.42
N GLY A 116 -8.99 -11.93 0.06
CA GLY A 116 -10.24 -11.23 -0.20
C GLY A 116 -11.05 -11.89 -1.32
N TYR A 117 -10.38 -12.29 -2.41
CA TYR A 117 -11.02 -13.06 -3.49
C TYR A 117 -11.59 -14.39 -2.99
N GLY A 118 -10.83 -15.13 -2.17
CA GLY A 118 -11.28 -16.38 -1.59
C GLY A 118 -12.41 -16.22 -0.55
N LEU A 119 -12.50 -15.07 0.10
CA LEU A 119 -13.55 -14.73 1.06
C LEU A 119 -14.73 -14.00 0.43
N TRP A 120 -14.66 -13.68 -0.87
CA TRP A 120 -15.74 -12.95 -1.54
C TRP A 120 -17.06 -13.71 -1.49
N GLN A 121 -18.13 -13.03 -1.07
CA GLN A 121 -19.45 -13.62 -0.94
C GLN A 121 -20.04 -13.92 -2.32
N ARG A 122 -20.31 -15.19 -2.59
CA ARG A 122 -20.86 -15.67 -3.87
C ARG A 122 -22.28 -16.23 -3.77
N GLY A 123 -22.95 -16.02 -2.63
CA GLY A 123 -24.29 -16.55 -2.37
C GLY A 123 -25.08 -15.69 -1.38
N PRO A 124 -26.40 -15.99 -1.19
CA PRO A 124 -27.31 -15.12 -0.47
C PRO A 124 -27.01 -14.97 1.03
N GLU A 125 -26.39 -15.95 1.68
CA GLU A 125 -26.08 -15.84 3.13
C GLU A 125 -24.94 -16.74 3.54
N SER A 126 -23.70 -16.30 3.45
CA SER A 126 -22.63 -17.02 4.12
C SER A 126 -22.08 -16.22 5.30
N LYS A 127 -22.22 -16.78 6.51
CA LYS A 127 -21.54 -16.25 7.69
C LYS A 127 -20.04 -16.26 7.43
N LEU A 128 -19.34 -15.28 7.95
CA LEU A 128 -17.89 -15.10 7.78
C LEU A 128 -17.11 -16.39 8.13
N LYS A 129 -17.55 -17.10 9.17
CA LYS A 129 -17.00 -18.40 9.60
C LYS A 129 -17.07 -19.47 8.51
N ASP A 130 -18.15 -19.52 7.75
CA ASP A 130 -18.34 -20.53 6.69
C ASP A 130 -17.51 -20.17 5.45
N ARG A 131 -17.34 -18.88 5.17
CA ARG A 131 -16.44 -18.40 4.13
C ARG A 131 -14.99 -18.77 4.40
N PHE A 132 -14.53 -18.66 5.64
CA PHE A 132 -13.18 -19.10 6.03
C PHE A 132 -12.96 -20.60 5.85
N LYS A 133 -13.97 -21.44 6.12
CA LYS A 133 -13.87 -22.90 5.86
C LYS A 133 -13.69 -23.22 4.37
N LEU A 134 -14.34 -22.44 3.51
CA LEU A 134 -14.28 -22.65 2.06
C LEU A 134 -13.09 -21.93 1.39
N LEU A 135 -12.38 -21.09 2.12
CA LEU A 135 -11.28 -20.26 1.62
C LEU A 135 -10.27 -21.09 0.80
N GLY A 136 -9.78 -22.16 1.36
CA GLY A 136 -8.79 -23.03 0.71
C GLY A 136 -9.27 -23.70 -0.57
N TYR A 137 -10.57 -23.95 -0.68
CA TYR A 137 -11.19 -24.50 -1.89
C TYR A 137 -11.39 -23.41 -2.96
N GLN A 138 -11.89 -22.24 -2.55
CA GLN A 138 -12.19 -21.13 -3.44
C GLN A 138 -10.94 -20.50 -4.08
N MET A 139 -9.82 -20.48 -3.36
CA MET A 139 -8.55 -19.95 -3.86
C MET A 139 -7.91 -20.83 -4.94
N GLY A 140 -8.20 -22.15 -4.94
CA GLY A 140 -7.57 -23.11 -5.85
C GLY A 140 -6.04 -23.22 -5.64
N SER A 141 -5.37 -23.94 -6.53
CA SER A 141 -3.91 -24.14 -6.45
C SER A 141 -3.13 -22.87 -6.76
N THR A 142 -3.54 -22.14 -7.80
CA THR A 142 -2.90 -20.88 -8.22
C THR A 142 -2.99 -19.80 -7.13
N GLY A 143 -4.17 -19.65 -6.50
CA GLY A 143 -4.33 -18.69 -5.42
C GLY A 143 -3.47 -19.00 -4.20
N LYS A 144 -3.35 -20.28 -3.83
CA LYS A 144 -2.45 -20.72 -2.75
C LYS A 144 -0.98 -20.42 -3.07
N GLY A 145 -0.57 -20.68 -4.31
CA GLY A 145 0.79 -20.37 -4.77
C GLY A 145 1.09 -18.87 -4.73
N LEU A 146 0.18 -18.03 -5.22
CA LEU A 146 0.29 -16.58 -5.16
C LEU A 146 0.34 -16.06 -3.72
N LEU A 147 -0.50 -16.60 -2.84
CA LEU A 147 -0.49 -16.23 -1.42
C LEU A 147 0.85 -16.60 -0.77
N ALA A 148 1.35 -17.81 -0.99
CA ALA A 148 2.63 -18.23 -0.44
C ALA A 148 3.78 -17.35 -0.96
N ALA A 149 3.84 -17.11 -2.26
CA ALA A 149 4.86 -16.25 -2.87
C ALA A 149 4.80 -14.81 -2.32
N SER A 150 3.61 -14.21 -2.23
CA SER A 150 3.46 -12.86 -1.70
C SER A 150 3.85 -12.75 -0.23
N LEU A 151 3.53 -13.75 0.60
CA LEU A 151 3.95 -13.78 2.01
C LEU A 151 5.46 -13.95 2.16
N ILE A 152 6.11 -14.75 1.32
CA ILE A 152 7.58 -14.89 1.32
C ILE A 152 8.23 -13.54 0.98
N VAL A 153 7.75 -12.86 -0.08
CA VAL A 153 8.26 -11.54 -0.46
C VAL A 153 8.02 -10.52 0.66
N PHE A 154 6.84 -10.53 1.27
CA PHE A 154 6.50 -9.63 2.37
C PHE A 154 7.44 -9.81 3.58
N ILE A 155 7.69 -11.05 4.00
CA ILE A 155 8.58 -11.35 5.12
C ILE A 155 10.03 -11.00 4.77
N ALA A 156 10.49 -11.33 3.57
CA ALA A 156 11.86 -11.04 3.13
C ALA A 156 12.12 -9.52 3.05
N THR A 157 11.21 -8.77 2.44
CA THR A 157 11.33 -7.31 2.33
C THR A 157 11.16 -6.63 3.68
N GLY A 158 10.23 -7.09 4.53
CA GLY A 158 10.07 -6.59 5.89
C GLY A 158 11.30 -6.81 6.74
N GLY A 159 11.91 -8.01 6.68
CA GLY A 159 13.17 -8.31 7.35
C GLY A 159 14.34 -7.44 6.86
N TYR A 160 14.43 -7.23 5.55
CA TYR A 160 15.44 -6.36 4.95
C TYR A 160 15.26 -4.90 5.41
N ILE A 161 14.05 -4.35 5.36
CA ILE A 161 13.76 -2.99 5.82
C ILE A 161 14.10 -2.86 7.31
N HIS A 162 13.65 -3.80 8.15
CA HIS A 162 13.92 -3.77 9.58
C HIS A 162 15.43 -3.81 9.87
N TYR A 163 16.18 -4.69 9.19
CA TYR A 163 17.63 -4.78 9.36
C TYR A 163 18.32 -3.46 8.98
N ASN A 164 17.94 -2.85 7.85
CA ASN A 164 18.53 -1.58 7.41
C ASN A 164 18.17 -0.39 8.30
N THR A 165 16.95 -0.36 8.86
CA THR A 165 16.49 0.79 9.66
C THR A 165 16.83 0.69 11.14
N LYS A 166 16.97 -0.52 11.69
CA LYS A 166 17.18 -0.73 13.13
C LYS A 166 18.57 -1.25 13.49
N VAL A 167 19.26 -1.92 12.57
CA VAL A 167 20.56 -2.54 12.87
C VAL A 167 21.70 -1.78 12.22
N LEU A 168 21.59 -1.43 10.92
CA LEU A 168 22.67 -0.73 10.20
C LEU A 168 22.66 0.78 10.42
N ASN A 169 21.47 1.40 10.49
CA ASN A 169 21.29 2.85 10.61
C ASN A 169 20.50 3.16 11.89
N GLU A 170 21.04 2.71 13.03
CA GLU A 170 20.50 3.09 14.33
C GLU A 170 20.87 4.56 14.57
N PHE A 171 19.93 5.46 14.34
CA PHE A 171 20.06 6.85 14.72
C PHE A 171 19.92 6.93 16.25
N THR A 172 21.06 7.09 16.94
CA THR A 172 21.10 7.45 18.36
C THR A 172 20.71 8.90 18.56
#